data_bd0923ddbd10b557f360d3b183f75017
#
_entry.id   bd0923ddbd10b557f360d3b183f75017
#
_cell.length_a   1.000
_cell.length_b   1.000
_cell.length_c   1.000
_cell.angle_alpha   90.00
_cell.angle_beta   90.00
_cell.angle_gamma   90.00
#
_symmetry.space_group_name_H-M   'P 1'
#
loop_
_entity.id
_entity.type
_entity.pdbx_description
1 polymer ?
#
loop_
_entity_poly.entity_id
_entity_poly.type
_entity_poly.pdbx_seq_one_letter_code
_entity_poly.pdbx_strand_id
1 'polypeptide(L)'
;ANAGILGVISPLGHIEPPVFENSMAINVTANWRLVRSFDALLRAAPAGRAVFMTSGAAFRVRAYWGAYAVAKAGLEVLARTYAAETERTPVRVNLFNPGATRTRMRATAMPGEDPATLPTPDEVAAAIVPLCRADFTETGRLYDFPSRRLLSYQAPA
;
A
#
# COMPACT_ATOMS: atom_id res chain seq x y z
N ALA A 1 3.38 -7.07 2.36
CA ALA A 1 3.49 -6.79 0.92
C ALA A 1 3.98 -5.36 0.70
N ASN A 2 5.29 -5.19 0.52
CA ASN A 2 5.94 -3.86 0.51
C ASN A 2 6.60 -3.50 -0.83
N ALA A 3 6.99 -4.47 -1.65
CA ALA A 3 7.66 -4.18 -2.92
C ALA A 3 6.84 -3.21 -3.78
N GLY A 4 7.52 -2.21 -4.34
CA GLY A 4 6.87 -1.21 -5.17
C GLY A 4 7.88 -0.30 -5.87
N ILE A 5 7.48 0.27 -6.98
CA ILE A 5 8.25 1.26 -7.73
C ILE A 5 7.46 2.53 -7.97
N LEU A 6 8.15 3.64 -8.09
CA LEU A 6 7.56 4.94 -8.42
C LEU A 6 7.12 4.99 -9.90
N GLY A 7 7.84 4.32 -10.79
CA GLY A 7 7.75 4.54 -12.21
C GLY A 7 8.36 5.89 -12.60
N VAL A 8 7.70 6.60 -13.49
CA VAL A 8 8.12 7.92 -13.98
C VAL A 8 7.16 9.01 -13.52
N ILE A 9 7.68 10.17 -13.17
CA ILE A 9 6.91 11.40 -12.96
C ILE A 9 6.80 12.10 -14.31
N SER A 10 5.63 12.01 -14.95
CA SER A 10 5.40 12.46 -16.33
C SER A 10 3.92 12.80 -16.55
N PRO A 11 3.61 13.69 -17.51
CA PRO A 11 2.22 13.83 -17.99
C PRO A 11 1.66 12.47 -18.40
N LEU A 12 0.41 12.19 -18.03
CA LEU A 12 -0.19 10.86 -18.20
C LEU A 12 -0.14 10.37 -19.65
N GLY A 13 -0.40 11.26 -20.61
CA GLY A 13 -0.36 10.94 -22.04
C GLY A 13 1.05 10.75 -22.62
N HIS A 14 2.11 10.98 -21.84
CA HIS A 14 3.51 10.82 -22.27
C HIS A 14 4.21 9.66 -21.57
N ILE A 15 3.49 8.88 -20.77
CA ILE A 15 4.06 7.68 -20.15
C ILE A 15 4.15 6.58 -21.18
N GLU A 16 5.37 6.11 -21.45
CA GLU A 16 5.60 4.99 -22.36
C GLU A 16 4.90 3.70 -21.85
N PRO A 17 4.22 2.94 -22.73
CA PRO A 17 3.48 1.74 -22.33
C PRO A 17 4.29 0.77 -21.45
N PRO A 18 5.56 0.43 -21.75
CA PRO A 18 6.34 -0.48 -20.89
C PRO A 18 6.56 0.04 -19.49
N VAL A 19 6.65 1.36 -19.29
CA VAL A 19 6.84 1.99 -17.98
C VAL A 19 5.55 1.87 -17.15
N PHE A 20 4.41 2.12 -17.77
CA PHE A 20 3.10 1.96 -17.14
C PHE A 20 2.84 0.50 -16.77
N GLU A 21 3.06 -0.43 -17.72
CA GLU A 21 2.89 -1.87 -17.53
C GLU A 21 3.79 -2.40 -16.41
N ASN A 22 5.05 -2.00 -16.36
CA ASN A 22 5.96 -2.37 -15.29
C ASN A 22 5.50 -1.85 -13.92
N SER A 23 4.96 -0.63 -13.86
CA SER A 23 4.38 -0.07 -12.65
C SER A 23 3.19 -0.91 -12.16
N MET A 24 2.32 -1.33 -13.05
CA MET A 24 1.20 -2.22 -12.74
C MET A 24 1.67 -3.61 -12.33
N ALA A 25 2.65 -4.17 -13.06
CA ALA A 25 3.20 -5.49 -12.77
C ALA A 25 3.77 -5.59 -11.35
N ILE A 26 4.54 -4.59 -10.91
CA ILE A 26 5.19 -4.62 -9.60
C ILE A 26 4.24 -4.18 -8.48
N ASN A 27 3.52 -3.06 -8.66
CA ASN A 27 2.71 -2.51 -7.57
C ASN A 27 1.35 -3.22 -7.39
N VAL A 28 0.81 -3.89 -8.42
CA VAL A 28 -0.50 -4.55 -8.36
C VAL A 28 -0.39 -6.06 -8.60
N THR A 29 0.10 -6.49 -9.78
CA THR A 29 0.09 -7.91 -10.15
C THR A 29 0.94 -8.75 -9.21
N ALA A 30 2.10 -8.28 -8.78
CA ALA A 30 2.93 -8.99 -7.82
C ALA A 30 2.20 -9.19 -6.47
N ASN A 31 1.46 -8.18 -6.01
CA ASN A 31 0.66 -8.29 -4.78
C ASN A 31 -0.50 -9.28 -4.93
N TRP A 32 -1.18 -9.31 -6.07
CA TRP A 32 -2.17 -10.33 -6.37
C TRP A 32 -1.55 -11.75 -6.37
N ARG A 33 -0.35 -11.90 -6.94
CA ARG A 33 0.37 -13.18 -6.90
C ARG A 33 0.72 -13.61 -5.48
N LEU A 34 1.07 -12.67 -4.59
CA LEU A 34 1.28 -12.95 -3.16
C LEU A 34 -0.02 -13.44 -2.51
N VAL A 35 -1.16 -12.78 -2.75
CA VAL A 35 -2.46 -13.26 -2.26
C VAL A 35 -2.70 -14.70 -2.72
N ARG A 36 -2.59 -14.96 -4.02
CA ARG A 36 -2.78 -16.31 -4.59
C ARG A 36 -1.87 -17.35 -3.98
N SER A 37 -0.62 -17.00 -3.70
CA SER A 37 0.38 -17.95 -3.17
C SER A 37 0.22 -18.23 -1.68
N PHE A 38 -0.27 -17.25 -0.91
CA PHE A 38 -0.30 -17.33 0.54
C PHE A 38 -1.71 -17.50 1.14
N ASP A 39 -2.79 -17.39 0.35
CA ASP A 39 -4.16 -17.46 0.86
C ASP A 39 -4.43 -18.72 1.69
N ALA A 40 -4.06 -19.89 1.17
CA ALA A 40 -4.25 -21.15 1.88
C ALA A 40 -3.49 -21.21 3.21
N LEU A 41 -2.27 -20.69 3.24
CA LEU A 41 -1.43 -20.64 4.45
C LEU A 41 -1.98 -19.63 5.47
N LEU A 42 -2.43 -18.47 5.01
CA LEU A 42 -3.04 -17.44 5.85
C LEU A 42 -4.34 -17.96 6.49
N ARG A 43 -5.17 -18.69 5.72
CA ARG A 43 -6.42 -19.30 6.23
C ARG A 43 -6.17 -20.46 7.19
N ALA A 44 -5.10 -21.22 6.99
CA ALA A 44 -4.71 -22.31 7.89
C ALA A 44 -4.06 -21.82 9.20
N ALA A 45 -3.53 -20.60 9.20
CA ALA A 45 -2.91 -20.02 10.39
C ALA A 45 -3.98 -19.60 11.41
N PRO A 46 -3.74 -19.79 12.73
CA PRO A 46 -4.69 -19.38 13.77
C PRO A 46 -4.94 -17.86 13.79
N ALA A 47 -4.02 -17.09 13.22
CA ALA A 47 -4.10 -15.64 13.13
C ALA A 47 -3.36 -15.13 11.86
N GLY A 48 -3.89 -15.40 10.68
CA GLY A 48 -3.33 -14.91 9.40
C GLY A 48 -3.38 -13.38 9.33
N ARG A 49 -2.26 -12.74 8.98
CA ARG A 49 -2.16 -11.28 8.85
C ARG A 49 -1.54 -10.91 7.52
N ALA A 50 -2.19 -10.02 6.78
CA ALA A 50 -1.69 -9.47 5.53
C ALA A 50 -1.75 -7.93 5.58
N VAL A 51 -0.61 -7.28 5.40
CA VAL A 51 -0.51 -5.83 5.36
C VAL A 51 0.06 -5.41 4.01
N PHE A 52 -0.67 -4.54 3.31
CA PHE A 52 -0.30 -4.01 2.00
C PHE A 52 0.13 -2.56 2.11
N MET A 53 1.32 -2.25 1.58
CA MET A 53 1.86 -0.89 1.59
C MET A 53 1.24 -0.05 0.49
N THR A 54 0.35 0.86 0.86
CA THR A 54 -0.23 1.84 -0.06
C THR A 54 0.51 3.19 -0.03
N SER A 55 -0.13 4.23 -0.47
CA SER A 55 0.41 5.59 -0.50
C SER A 55 -0.73 6.61 -0.50
N GLY A 56 -0.49 7.78 0.05
CA GLY A 56 -1.39 8.92 -0.13
C GLY A 56 -1.67 9.29 -1.59
N ALA A 57 -0.84 8.84 -2.54
CA ALA A 57 -1.07 9.02 -3.97
C ALA A 57 -2.30 8.25 -4.49
N ALA A 58 -2.76 7.21 -3.80
CA ALA A 58 -3.96 6.46 -4.17
C ALA A 58 -5.24 7.31 -4.09
N PHE A 59 -5.28 8.31 -3.23
CA PHE A 59 -6.46 9.16 -2.99
C PHE A 59 -6.20 10.67 -3.11
N ARG A 60 -4.93 11.11 -3.05
CA ARG A 60 -4.54 12.51 -3.28
C ARG A 60 -3.97 12.64 -4.69
N VAL A 61 -4.86 12.85 -5.65
CA VAL A 61 -4.46 12.98 -7.05
C VAL A 61 -3.50 14.17 -7.23
N ARG A 62 -2.36 13.92 -7.86
CA ARG A 62 -1.36 14.93 -8.22
C ARG A 62 -1.04 14.81 -9.70
N ALA A 63 -0.90 15.94 -10.37
CA ALA A 63 -0.39 15.97 -11.75
C ALA A 63 0.96 15.23 -11.84
N TYR A 64 1.17 14.52 -12.91
CA TYR A 64 2.39 13.77 -13.26
C TYR A 64 2.63 12.47 -12.48
N TRP A 65 1.79 12.12 -11.50
CA TRP A 65 1.93 10.90 -10.68
C TRP A 65 1.06 9.73 -11.18
N GLY A 66 0.56 9.81 -12.43
CA GLY A 66 -0.51 8.93 -12.92
C GLY A 66 -0.23 7.43 -12.78
N ALA A 67 0.90 6.92 -13.26
CA ALA A 67 1.19 5.49 -13.21
C ALA A 67 1.24 4.96 -11.76
N TYR A 68 1.91 5.70 -10.87
CA TYR A 68 2.01 5.33 -9.45
C TYR A 68 0.66 5.41 -8.72
N ALA A 69 -0.07 6.49 -8.95
CA ALA A 69 -1.37 6.72 -8.31
C ALA A 69 -2.39 5.64 -8.71
N VAL A 70 -2.49 5.33 -10.01
CA VAL A 70 -3.36 4.28 -10.54
C VAL A 70 -2.99 2.92 -9.93
N ALA A 71 -1.69 2.59 -9.89
CA ALA A 71 -1.24 1.32 -9.34
C ALA A 71 -1.52 1.21 -7.83
N LYS A 72 -1.32 2.29 -7.06
CA LYS A 72 -1.62 2.26 -5.61
C LYS A 72 -3.12 2.25 -5.33
N ALA A 73 -3.95 2.92 -6.12
CA ALA A 73 -5.40 2.81 -6.04
C ALA A 73 -5.88 1.39 -6.37
N GLY A 74 -5.32 0.78 -7.44
CA GLY A 74 -5.59 -0.62 -7.79
C GLY A 74 -5.20 -1.60 -6.67
N LEU A 75 -4.05 -1.38 -6.02
CA LEU A 75 -3.62 -2.16 -4.86
C LEU A 75 -4.59 -2.02 -3.68
N GLU A 76 -5.12 -0.82 -3.42
CA GLU A 76 -6.10 -0.62 -2.35
C GLU A 76 -7.40 -1.39 -2.59
N VAL A 77 -7.91 -1.35 -3.81
CA VAL A 77 -9.09 -2.14 -4.19
C VAL A 77 -8.81 -3.62 -4.04
N LEU A 78 -7.67 -4.12 -4.53
CA LEU A 78 -7.26 -5.52 -4.40
C LEU A 78 -7.23 -5.96 -2.93
N ALA A 79 -6.58 -5.21 -2.06
CA ALA A 79 -6.46 -5.54 -0.64
C ALA A 79 -7.82 -5.52 0.07
N ARG A 80 -8.68 -4.56 -0.24
CA ARG A 80 -10.05 -4.45 0.31
C ARG A 80 -10.95 -5.59 -0.17
N THR A 81 -10.83 -5.99 -1.43
CA THR A 81 -11.55 -7.16 -1.97
C THR A 81 -11.14 -8.40 -1.20
N TYR A 82 -9.82 -8.62 -1.04
CA TYR A 82 -9.33 -9.76 -0.27
C TYR A 82 -9.75 -9.72 1.22
N ALA A 83 -9.82 -8.53 1.83
CA ALA A 83 -10.35 -8.37 3.18
C ALA A 83 -11.82 -8.81 3.28
N ALA A 84 -12.65 -8.44 2.30
CA ALA A 84 -14.06 -8.83 2.25
C ALA A 84 -14.23 -10.35 2.03
N GLU A 85 -13.43 -10.95 1.15
CA GLU A 85 -13.43 -12.40 0.90
C GLU A 85 -12.99 -13.24 2.11
N THR A 86 -12.23 -12.63 3.02
CA THR A 86 -11.69 -13.31 4.21
C THR A 86 -12.38 -12.90 5.51
N GLU A 87 -13.44 -12.08 5.46
CA GLU A 87 -14.11 -11.50 6.63
C GLU A 87 -14.53 -12.54 7.68
N ARG A 88 -15.03 -13.70 7.20
CA ARG A 88 -15.51 -14.81 8.06
C ARG A 88 -14.43 -15.84 8.39
N THR A 89 -13.16 -15.47 8.27
CA THR A 89 -12.01 -16.33 8.58
C THR A 89 -11.12 -15.69 9.64
N PRO A 90 -10.11 -16.39 10.19
CA PRO A 90 -9.11 -15.78 11.08
C PRO A 90 -8.20 -14.75 10.41
N VAL A 91 -8.22 -14.63 9.08
CA VAL A 91 -7.36 -13.72 8.32
C VAL A 91 -7.80 -12.27 8.53
N ARG A 92 -6.83 -11.39 8.76
CA ARG A 92 -7.03 -9.94 8.80
C ARG A 92 -6.14 -9.29 7.75
N VAL A 93 -6.76 -8.51 6.89
CA VAL A 93 -6.12 -7.85 5.75
C VAL A 93 -6.26 -6.35 5.89
N ASN A 94 -5.14 -5.63 5.95
CA ASN A 94 -5.16 -4.19 6.14
C ASN A 94 -4.17 -3.49 5.21
N LEU A 95 -4.39 -2.21 5.04
CA LEU A 95 -3.54 -1.30 4.28
C LEU A 95 -2.74 -0.42 5.24
N PHE A 96 -1.55 -0.03 4.81
CA PHE A 96 -0.68 0.87 5.55
C PHE A 96 -0.19 1.99 4.62
N ASN A 97 -0.51 3.24 4.94
CA ASN A 97 0.06 4.42 4.29
C ASN A 97 1.25 4.93 5.12
N PRO A 98 2.48 4.79 4.64
CA PRO A 98 3.66 5.27 5.35
C PRO A 98 3.82 6.80 5.32
N GLY A 99 3.10 7.49 4.43
CA GLY A 99 3.33 8.89 4.14
C GLY A 99 4.69 9.16 3.47
N ALA A 100 5.20 10.37 3.64
CA ALA A 100 6.54 10.74 3.21
C ALA A 100 7.56 10.10 4.17
N THR A 101 8.40 9.22 3.65
CA THR A 101 9.41 8.48 4.42
C THR A 101 10.78 8.69 3.78
N ARG A 102 11.82 8.78 4.58
CA ARG A 102 13.22 8.95 4.14
C ARG A 102 13.71 7.73 3.37
N THR A 103 13.45 7.72 2.06
CA THR A 103 13.81 6.62 1.16
C THR A 103 14.40 7.16 -0.14
N ARG A 104 15.11 6.29 -0.89
CA ARG A 104 15.58 6.62 -2.24
C ARG A 104 14.40 7.00 -3.16
N MET A 105 13.29 6.26 -3.08
CA MET A 105 12.08 6.57 -3.86
C MET A 105 11.57 7.99 -3.57
N ARG A 106 11.56 8.41 -2.30
CA ARG A 106 11.14 9.75 -1.91
C ARG A 106 12.09 10.82 -2.43
N ALA A 107 13.39 10.62 -2.32
CA ALA A 107 14.39 11.54 -2.86
C ALA A 107 14.27 11.71 -4.38
N THR A 108 13.97 10.63 -5.11
CA THR A 108 13.71 10.70 -6.55
C THR A 108 12.41 11.46 -6.86
N ALA A 109 11.36 11.26 -6.10
CA ALA A 109 10.06 11.91 -6.32
C ALA A 109 10.05 13.39 -5.92
N MET A 110 10.85 13.78 -4.94
CA MET A 110 10.88 15.12 -4.34
C MET A 110 12.33 15.57 -4.08
N PRO A 111 13.11 15.87 -5.14
CA PRO A 111 14.55 16.09 -5.01
C PRO A 111 14.95 17.35 -4.22
N GLY A 112 14.00 18.29 -4.01
CA GLY A 112 14.24 19.50 -3.21
C GLY A 112 13.84 19.38 -1.74
N GLU A 113 13.35 18.21 -1.29
CA GLU A 113 12.90 18.02 0.09
C GLU A 113 14.07 17.63 1.00
N ASP A 114 14.19 18.29 2.16
CA ASP A 114 15.20 17.92 3.16
C ASP A 114 14.86 16.55 3.79
N PRO A 115 15.68 15.51 3.54
CA PRO A 115 15.42 14.18 4.09
C PRO A 115 15.49 14.11 5.62
N ALA A 116 16.11 15.09 6.29
CA ALA A 116 16.19 15.13 7.74
C ALA A 116 14.83 15.43 8.40
N THR A 117 13.91 16.05 7.66
CA THR A 117 12.54 16.35 8.13
C THR A 117 11.59 15.16 8.04
N LEU A 118 12.03 14.06 7.43
CA LEU A 118 11.21 12.88 7.17
C LEU A 118 11.47 11.77 8.19
N PRO A 119 10.41 11.03 8.59
CA PRO A 119 10.60 9.83 9.40
C PRO A 119 11.47 8.80 8.67
N THR A 120 12.26 8.08 9.44
CA THR A 120 13.08 6.98 8.95
C THR A 120 12.24 5.75 8.60
N PRO A 121 12.73 4.83 7.76
CA PRO A 121 12.08 3.54 7.54
C PRO A 121 11.84 2.75 8.83
N ASP A 122 12.75 2.80 9.80
CA ASP A 122 12.63 2.09 11.08
C ASP A 122 11.50 2.63 11.94
N GLU A 123 11.34 3.96 12.02
CA GLU A 123 10.21 4.59 12.71
C GLU A 123 8.87 4.21 12.08
N VAL A 124 8.81 4.13 10.77
CA VAL A 124 7.61 3.71 10.02
C VAL A 124 7.35 2.21 10.23
N ALA A 125 8.39 1.38 10.16
CA ALA A 125 8.29 -0.07 10.32
C ALA A 125 7.77 -0.45 11.72
N ALA A 126 8.19 0.26 12.77
CA ALA A 126 7.69 0.03 14.12
C ALA A 126 6.15 0.14 14.22
N ALA A 127 5.53 1.02 13.41
CA ALA A 127 4.07 1.19 13.39
C ALA A 127 3.32 0.09 12.60
N ILE A 128 4.02 -0.74 11.81
CA ILE A 128 3.42 -1.87 11.10
C ILE A 128 3.26 -3.08 12.04
N VAL A 129 4.17 -3.26 12.99
CA VAL A 129 4.22 -4.42 13.89
C VAL A 129 2.87 -4.68 14.60
N PRO A 130 2.17 -3.67 15.17
CA PRO A 130 0.87 -3.89 15.79
C PRO A 130 -0.17 -4.50 14.85
N LEU A 131 -0.17 -4.15 13.55
CA LEU A 131 -1.11 -4.70 12.57
C LEU A 131 -0.86 -6.18 12.26
N CYS A 132 0.34 -6.68 12.59
CA CYS A 132 0.75 -8.07 12.37
C CYS A 132 0.52 -8.97 13.60
N ARG A 133 0.10 -8.42 14.74
CA ARG A 133 -0.10 -9.20 15.98
C ARG A 133 -1.37 -10.03 15.90
N ALA A 134 -1.40 -11.15 16.63
CA ALA A 134 -2.55 -12.04 16.70
C ALA A 134 -3.78 -11.40 17.35
N ASP A 135 -3.58 -10.46 18.26
CA ASP A 135 -4.63 -9.70 18.97
C ASP A 135 -5.20 -8.53 18.16
N PHE A 136 -4.65 -8.19 16.99
CA PHE A 136 -5.20 -7.17 16.11
C PHE A 136 -6.38 -7.75 15.30
N THR A 137 -7.60 -7.29 15.57
CA THR A 137 -8.85 -7.89 15.05
C THR A 137 -9.47 -7.13 13.87
N GLU A 138 -9.03 -5.91 13.59
CA GLU A 138 -9.55 -5.11 12.48
C GLU A 138 -9.14 -5.66 11.12
N THR A 139 -10.04 -5.57 10.14
CA THR A 139 -9.80 -5.95 8.74
C THR A 139 -10.40 -4.93 7.78
N GLY A 140 -9.87 -4.81 6.58
CA GLY A 140 -10.33 -3.86 5.57
C GLY A 140 -10.04 -2.40 5.91
N ARG A 141 -9.11 -2.13 6.83
CA ARG A 141 -8.77 -0.79 7.30
C ARG A 141 -7.50 -0.26 6.65
N LEU A 142 -7.37 1.06 6.68
CA LEU A 142 -6.16 1.78 6.31
C LEU A 142 -5.54 2.40 7.57
N TYR A 143 -4.35 1.94 7.96
CA TYR A 143 -3.55 2.69 8.93
C TYR A 143 -2.80 3.81 8.21
N ASP A 144 -3.11 5.04 8.55
CA ASP A 144 -2.45 6.24 8.02
C ASP A 144 -1.38 6.71 9.01
N PHE A 145 -0.12 6.43 8.69
CA PHE A 145 1.01 6.75 9.57
C PHE A 145 1.15 8.26 9.84
N PRO A 146 0.96 9.17 8.86
CA PRO A 146 1.04 10.61 9.15
C PRO A 146 0.06 11.10 10.21
N SER A 147 -1.17 10.60 10.20
CA SER A 147 -2.19 10.99 11.19
C SER A 147 -2.25 10.05 12.41
N ARG A 148 -1.51 8.94 12.39
CA ARG A 148 -1.54 7.88 13.43
C ARG A 148 -2.95 7.30 13.66
N ARG A 149 -3.77 7.23 12.61
CA ARG A 149 -5.16 6.80 12.68
C ARG A 149 -5.42 5.56 11.85
N LEU A 150 -6.29 4.72 12.38
CA LEU A 150 -6.91 3.62 11.64
C LEU A 150 -8.21 4.13 11.00
N LEU A 151 -8.26 4.14 9.68
CA LEU A 151 -9.33 4.73 8.88
C LEU A 151 -10.20 3.64 8.23
N SER A 152 -11.49 3.93 8.10
CA SER A 152 -12.44 3.14 7.32
C SER A 152 -12.60 3.74 5.93
N TYR A 153 -12.77 2.89 4.94
CA TYR A 153 -13.22 3.34 3.62
C TYR A 153 -14.73 3.57 3.66
N GLN A 154 -15.15 4.70 3.15
CA GLN A 154 -16.57 5.00 2.95
C GLN A 154 -16.90 4.88 1.46
N ALA A 155 -17.97 4.14 1.15
CA ALA A 155 -18.53 4.18 -0.18
C ALA A 155 -19.20 5.55 -0.41
N PRO A 156 -19.22 6.06 -1.66
CA PRO A 156 -20.11 7.17 -2.01
C PRO A 156 -21.55 6.80 -1.67
N ALA A 157 -22.30 7.76 -1.19
CA ALA A 157 -23.72 7.58 -0.91
C ALA A 157 -24.50 7.40 -2.22
#